data_61f62062c9e28f0795cca40d07721e90
#
_entry.id   61f62062c9e28f0795cca40d07721e90
#
_cell.length_a   1.000
_cell.length_b   1.000
_cell.length_c   1.000
_cell.angle_alpha   90.00
_cell.angle_beta   90.00
_cell.angle_gamma   90.00
#
_symmetry.space_group_name_H-M   'P 1'
#
loop_
_entity.id
_entity.type
_entity.pdbx_description
1 polymer ?
#
loop_
_entity_poly.entity_id
_entity_poly.type
_entity_poly.pdbx_seq_one_letter_code
_entity_poly.pdbx_strand_id
1 'polypeptide(L)'
;LCDRRQRQMCIRDSSVEDHCSAIWTILTQGCIGETYLVGANGEYNNIDVLRMILKLMGRDANDFDHVNDRPGGDKRYAIDATKLQTELSWEPKYTDFEEGLAATIDWYRAHESWWMPDKAGTEEKYRKQGH
;
A
#
# COMPACT_ATOMS: atom_id res chain seq x y z
N LEU A 1 16.30 22.60 6.14
CA LEU A 1 15.10 21.94 6.71
C LEU A 1 14.40 21.28 5.55
N CYS A 2 14.65 19.99 5.37
CA CYS A 2 13.89 19.18 4.44
C CYS A 2 12.45 19.28 4.87
N ASP A 3 11.58 19.74 3.98
CA ASP A 3 10.15 19.83 4.25
C ASP A 3 9.64 18.42 4.55
N ARG A 4 9.49 18.12 5.83
CA ARG A 4 9.04 16.80 6.31
C ARG A 4 7.62 16.47 5.85
N ARG A 5 6.89 17.47 5.34
CA ARG A 5 5.52 17.33 4.85
C ARG A 5 5.42 16.66 3.49
N GLN A 6 6.54 16.53 2.78
CA GLN A 6 6.63 15.83 1.50
C GLN A 6 7.52 14.60 1.60
N ARG A 7 7.58 13.94 2.75
CA ARG A 7 8.24 12.66 2.81
C ARG A 7 7.49 11.70 1.91
N GLN A 8 8.12 11.42 0.83
CA GLN A 8 7.75 10.41 -0.12
C GLN A 8 7.95 9.05 0.54
N MET A 9 6.96 8.58 1.25
CA MET A 9 6.87 7.14 1.44
C MET A 9 6.41 6.61 0.10
N CYS A 10 7.31 6.00 -0.63
CA CYS A 10 6.93 5.21 -1.77
C CYS A 10 6.20 4.01 -1.23
N ILE A 11 4.89 4.04 -1.35
CA ILE A 11 4.05 2.91 -1.07
C ILE A 11 4.33 1.93 -2.20
N ARG A 12 4.82 0.75 -1.83
CA ARG A 12 5.08 -0.32 -2.75
C ARG A 12 4.03 -1.32 -2.51
N ASP A 13 2.88 -0.92 -2.88
CA ASP A 13 1.76 -1.76 -2.64
C ASP A 13 1.57 -2.66 -3.83
N SER A 14 1.83 -3.92 -3.61
CA SER A 14 1.17 -4.98 -4.32
C SER A 14 -0.21 -5.18 -3.68
N SER A 15 -1.21 -5.50 -4.49
CA SER A 15 -2.46 -6.06 -3.98
C SER A 15 -2.16 -7.24 -3.05
N VAL A 16 -2.97 -7.44 -2.02
CA VAL A 16 -2.82 -8.60 -1.14
C VAL A 16 -2.91 -9.91 -1.91
N GLU A 17 -3.71 -9.97 -2.97
CA GLU A 17 -3.80 -11.14 -3.87
C GLU A 17 -2.47 -11.40 -4.57
N ASP A 18 -1.84 -10.35 -5.09
CA ASP A 18 -0.53 -10.46 -5.74
C ASP A 18 0.55 -10.89 -4.76
N HIS A 19 0.54 -10.33 -3.55
CA HIS A 19 1.49 -10.73 -2.52
C HIS A 19 1.33 -12.20 -2.13
N CYS A 20 0.09 -12.65 -1.92
CA CYS A 20 -0.20 -14.05 -1.63
C CYS A 20 0.19 -14.98 -2.79
N SER A 21 -0.07 -14.59 -4.04
CA SER A 21 0.31 -15.36 -5.21
C SER A 21 1.84 -15.48 -5.34
N ALA A 22 2.57 -14.40 -5.07
CA ALA A 22 4.03 -14.41 -5.04
C ALA A 22 4.58 -15.37 -3.97
N ILE A 23 4.04 -15.32 -2.74
CA ILE A 23 4.43 -16.25 -1.66
C ILE A 23 4.16 -17.69 -2.07
N TRP A 24 3.01 -17.97 -2.68
CA TRP A 24 2.66 -19.31 -3.14
C TRP A 24 3.62 -19.80 -4.23
N THR A 25 3.98 -18.94 -5.19
CA THR A 25 4.94 -19.25 -6.25
C THR A 25 6.32 -19.54 -5.66
N ILE A 26 6.79 -18.72 -4.71
CA ILE A 26 8.06 -18.96 -4.03
C ILE A 26 8.05 -20.28 -3.26
N LEU A 27 6.98 -20.58 -2.54
CA LEU A 27 6.84 -21.80 -1.75
C LEU A 27 6.88 -23.07 -2.62
N THR A 28 6.29 -23.01 -3.81
CA THR A 28 6.13 -24.19 -4.69
C THR A 28 7.22 -24.34 -5.72
N GLN A 29 7.90 -23.25 -6.12
CA GLN A 29 8.84 -23.23 -7.24
C GLN A 29 10.19 -22.58 -6.89
N GLY A 30 10.28 -21.89 -5.74
CA GLY A 30 11.51 -21.20 -5.34
C GLY A 30 12.65 -22.16 -5.00
N CYS A 31 13.87 -21.71 -5.23
CA CYS A 31 15.08 -22.45 -4.85
C CYS A 31 15.31 -22.35 -3.33
N ILE A 32 15.57 -23.48 -2.71
CA ILE A 32 15.85 -23.55 -1.27
C ILE A 32 17.13 -22.76 -0.94
N GLY A 33 17.04 -21.89 0.05
CA GLY A 33 18.16 -21.04 0.49
C GLY A 33 18.26 -19.70 -0.23
N GLU A 34 17.43 -19.46 -1.26
CA GLU A 34 17.39 -18.19 -1.98
C GLU A 34 16.42 -17.19 -1.34
N THR A 35 16.70 -15.90 -1.54
CA THR A 35 15.84 -14.82 -1.10
C THR A 35 15.16 -14.18 -2.32
N TYR A 36 13.84 -14.02 -2.24
CA TYR A 36 13.04 -13.36 -3.26
C TYR A 36 12.37 -12.12 -2.66
N LEU A 37 12.46 -11.02 -3.39
CA LEU A 37 11.78 -9.79 -3.02
C LEU A 37 10.45 -9.68 -3.77
N VAL A 38 9.39 -9.31 -3.09
CA VAL A 38 8.05 -9.18 -3.67
C VAL A 38 7.67 -7.71 -3.77
N GLY A 39 7.32 -7.24 -4.96
CA GLY A 39 6.87 -5.86 -5.20
C GLY A 39 6.27 -5.71 -6.60
N ALA A 40 5.46 -4.69 -6.80
CA ALA A 40 4.76 -4.42 -8.05
C ALA A 40 5.30 -3.21 -8.84
N ASN A 41 6.55 -2.79 -8.57
CA ASN A 41 7.23 -1.67 -9.26
C ASN A 41 6.48 -0.33 -9.24
N GLY A 42 5.52 -0.15 -8.33
CA GLY A 42 4.77 1.10 -8.16
C GLY A 42 5.47 2.04 -7.17
N GLU A 43 5.99 3.17 -7.61
CA GLU A 43 6.53 4.20 -6.74
C GLU A 43 5.63 5.43 -6.79
N TYR A 44 4.82 5.63 -5.77
CA TYR A 44 3.93 6.79 -5.64
C TYR A 44 4.21 7.56 -4.35
N ASN A 45 4.04 8.88 -4.38
CA ASN A 45 4.07 9.70 -3.18
C ASN A 45 2.79 9.48 -2.37
N ASN A 46 2.88 9.53 -1.05
CA ASN A 46 1.69 9.39 -0.19
C ASN A 46 0.57 10.38 -0.55
N ILE A 47 0.94 11.62 -0.90
CA ILE A 47 -0.02 12.65 -1.29
C ILE A 47 -0.74 12.29 -2.59
N ASP A 48 -0.04 11.68 -3.54
CA ASP A 48 -0.62 11.28 -4.83
C ASP A 48 -1.57 10.09 -4.64
N VAL A 49 -1.18 9.12 -3.79
CA VAL A 49 -2.06 8.01 -3.41
C VAL A 49 -3.32 8.51 -2.69
N LEU A 50 -3.17 9.44 -1.74
CA LEU A 50 -4.31 10.02 -1.02
C LEU A 50 -5.28 10.73 -1.98
N ARG A 51 -4.75 11.53 -2.90
CA ARG A 51 -5.55 12.21 -3.93
C ARG A 51 -6.28 11.22 -4.84
N MET A 52 -5.62 10.13 -5.19
CA MET A 52 -6.20 9.05 -6.00
C MET A 52 -7.35 8.37 -5.24
N ILE A 53 -7.17 8.07 -3.95
CA ILE A 53 -8.24 7.53 -3.10
C ILE A 53 -9.43 8.49 -3.04
N LEU A 54 -9.20 9.78 -2.77
CA LEU A 54 -10.27 10.78 -2.71
C LEU A 54 -11.04 10.86 -4.03
N LYS A 55 -10.32 10.89 -5.17
CA LYS A 55 -10.91 10.87 -6.51
C LYS A 55 -11.79 9.63 -6.73
N LEU A 56 -11.29 8.43 -6.41
CA LEU A 56 -12.01 7.16 -6.56
C LEU A 56 -13.24 7.08 -5.62
N MET A 57 -13.19 7.80 -4.50
CA MET A 57 -14.31 7.92 -3.58
C MET A 57 -15.30 9.05 -3.95
N GLY A 58 -15.04 9.79 -5.03
CA GLY A 58 -15.88 10.90 -5.48
C GLY A 58 -15.77 12.16 -4.61
N ARG A 59 -14.65 12.33 -3.89
CA ARG A 59 -14.36 13.50 -3.04
C ARG A 59 -13.40 14.47 -3.73
N ASP A 60 -13.30 15.70 -3.22
CA ASP A 60 -12.30 16.66 -3.67
C ASP A 60 -10.89 16.15 -3.35
N ALA A 61 -9.96 16.29 -4.31
CA ALA A 61 -8.59 15.79 -4.19
C ALA A 61 -7.77 16.49 -3.08
N ASN A 62 -8.25 17.60 -2.53
CA ASN A 62 -7.62 18.34 -1.44
C ASN A 62 -8.43 18.26 -0.12
N ASP A 63 -9.40 17.38 -0.04
CA ASP A 63 -10.21 17.15 1.15
C ASP A 63 -9.48 16.30 2.19
N PHE A 64 -8.37 16.84 2.70
CA PHE A 64 -7.55 16.23 3.75
C PHE A 64 -6.82 17.27 4.60
N ASP A 65 -6.47 16.89 5.82
CA ASP A 65 -5.70 17.71 6.74
C ASP A 65 -4.25 17.23 6.84
N HIS A 66 -3.33 18.17 7.06
CA HIS A 66 -1.94 17.86 7.35
C HIS A 66 -1.75 17.67 8.86
N VAL A 67 -1.25 16.52 9.24
CA VAL A 67 -0.92 16.20 10.63
C VAL A 67 0.60 16.21 10.86
N ASN A 68 1.01 16.25 12.12
CA ASN A 68 2.42 16.17 12.48
C ASN A 68 3.02 14.83 12.06
N ASP A 69 4.22 14.87 11.49
CA ASP A 69 4.94 13.68 11.09
C ASP A 69 5.43 12.88 12.31
N ARG A 70 5.35 11.55 12.22
CA ARG A 70 5.89 10.68 13.27
C ARG A 70 7.42 10.65 13.21
N PRO A 71 8.14 10.61 14.34
CA PRO A 71 9.59 10.43 14.37
C PRO A 71 9.99 9.08 13.72
N GLY A 72 11.06 9.09 12.92
CA GLY A 72 11.62 7.85 12.35
C GLY A 72 10.91 7.31 11.11
N GLY A 73 10.06 8.09 10.46
CA GLY A 73 9.43 7.69 9.19
C GLY A 73 10.48 7.54 8.07
N ASP A 74 10.41 6.45 7.31
CA ASP A 74 11.28 6.22 6.16
C ASP A 74 10.92 7.17 5.00
N LYS A 75 11.95 7.63 4.28
CA LYS A 75 11.75 8.55 3.15
C LYS A 75 11.30 7.85 1.88
N ARG A 76 11.72 6.62 1.70
CA ARG A 76 11.48 5.84 0.48
C ARG A 76 11.64 4.35 0.76
N TYR A 77 10.73 3.59 0.22
CA TYR A 77 10.86 2.15 0.07
C TYR A 77 10.98 1.84 -1.42
N ALA A 78 12.01 1.13 -1.83
CA ALA A 78 12.16 0.63 -3.19
C ALA A 78 12.66 -0.82 -3.14
N ILE A 79 11.85 -1.83 -3.60
CA ILE A 79 12.22 -3.27 -3.68
C ILE A 79 12.29 -3.65 -5.15
N ASP A 80 13.26 -4.30 -5.56
CA ASP A 80 13.38 -4.84 -6.90
C ASP A 80 12.89 -6.30 -6.90
N ALA A 81 11.78 -6.55 -7.57
CA ALA A 81 11.19 -7.88 -7.72
C ALA A 81 11.68 -8.63 -8.96
N THR A 82 12.65 -8.09 -9.70
CA THR A 82 13.13 -8.65 -10.98
C THR A 82 13.53 -10.11 -10.85
N LYS A 83 14.22 -10.51 -9.78
CA LYS A 83 14.61 -11.90 -9.55
C LYS A 83 13.41 -12.83 -9.49
N LEU A 84 12.37 -12.47 -8.75
CA LEU A 84 11.14 -13.25 -8.66
C LEU A 84 10.46 -13.40 -10.02
N GLN A 85 10.39 -12.30 -10.77
CA GLN A 85 9.78 -12.29 -12.10
C GLN A 85 10.56 -13.10 -13.13
N THR A 86 11.89 -13.00 -13.12
CA THR A 86 12.73 -13.66 -14.12
C THR A 86 12.96 -15.15 -13.83
N GLU A 87 13.18 -15.53 -12.56
CA GLU A 87 13.47 -16.91 -12.19
C GLU A 87 12.21 -17.77 -12.03
N LEU A 88 11.11 -17.20 -11.50
CA LEU A 88 9.90 -17.95 -11.22
C LEU A 88 8.73 -17.59 -12.15
N SER A 89 8.96 -16.71 -13.14
CA SER A 89 7.94 -16.25 -14.10
C SER A 89 6.68 -15.72 -13.42
N TRP A 90 6.83 -15.13 -12.23
CA TRP A 90 5.72 -14.54 -11.51
C TRP A 90 5.46 -13.11 -12.01
N GLU A 91 4.21 -12.80 -12.25
CA GLU A 91 3.76 -11.45 -12.61
C GLU A 91 2.61 -11.01 -11.72
N PRO A 92 2.57 -9.74 -11.27
CA PRO A 92 1.42 -9.22 -10.52
C PRO A 92 0.19 -9.12 -11.44
N LYS A 93 -0.98 -9.44 -10.91
CA LYS A 93 -2.26 -9.28 -11.59
C LYS A 93 -2.60 -7.81 -11.80
N TYR A 94 -2.34 -6.98 -10.79
CA TYR A 94 -2.58 -5.55 -10.83
C TYR A 94 -1.29 -4.82 -11.22
N THR A 95 -1.10 -4.60 -12.51
CA THR A 95 0.00 -3.79 -13.05
C THR A 95 -0.30 -2.30 -13.03
N ASP A 96 -1.59 -1.93 -13.04
CA ASP A 96 -2.08 -0.57 -12.87
C ASP A 96 -2.46 -0.34 -11.40
N PHE A 97 -1.80 0.64 -10.78
CA PHE A 97 -2.01 0.95 -9.36
C PHE A 97 -3.40 1.53 -9.07
N GLU A 98 -3.94 2.38 -9.98
CA GLU A 98 -5.27 2.98 -9.82
C GLU A 98 -6.35 1.89 -9.87
N GLU A 99 -6.21 0.89 -10.75
CA GLU A 99 -7.12 -0.26 -10.83
C GLU A 99 -7.08 -1.11 -9.57
N GLY A 100 -5.89 -1.46 -9.08
CA GLY A 100 -5.72 -2.21 -7.83
C GLY A 100 -6.28 -1.48 -6.60
N LEU A 101 -6.09 -0.15 -6.57
CA LEU A 101 -6.63 0.69 -5.50
C LEU A 101 -8.16 0.77 -5.55
N ALA A 102 -8.75 0.90 -6.74
CA ALA A 102 -10.20 0.87 -6.94
C ALA A 102 -10.81 -0.46 -6.44
N ALA A 103 -10.22 -1.59 -6.82
CA ALA A 103 -10.65 -2.90 -6.35
C ALA A 103 -10.57 -3.03 -4.82
N THR A 104 -9.55 -2.45 -4.20
CA THR A 104 -9.40 -2.42 -2.73
C THR A 104 -10.50 -1.59 -2.08
N ILE A 105 -10.80 -0.40 -2.62
CA ILE A 105 -11.88 0.46 -2.11
C ILE A 105 -13.24 -0.25 -2.20
N ASP A 106 -13.52 -0.90 -3.32
CA ASP A 106 -14.75 -1.64 -3.52
C ASP A 106 -14.88 -2.83 -2.58
N TRP A 107 -13.77 -3.51 -2.30
CA TRP A 107 -13.76 -4.58 -1.30
C TRP A 107 -14.11 -4.05 0.09
N TYR A 108 -13.52 -2.92 0.53
CA TYR A 108 -13.85 -2.31 1.82
C TYR A 108 -15.31 -1.87 1.90
N ARG A 109 -15.86 -1.32 0.83
CA ARG A 109 -17.30 -0.97 0.76
C ARG A 109 -18.21 -2.19 0.88
N ALA A 110 -17.85 -3.28 0.23
CA ALA A 110 -18.62 -4.52 0.28
C ALA A 110 -18.54 -5.25 1.64
N HIS A 111 -17.50 -5.00 2.43
CA HIS A 111 -17.20 -5.72 3.67
C HIS A 111 -17.21 -4.80 4.91
N GLU A 112 -18.07 -3.81 4.96
CA GLU A 112 -18.17 -2.86 6.08
C GLU A 112 -18.36 -3.55 7.43
N SER A 113 -19.14 -4.61 7.50
CA SER A 113 -19.38 -5.37 8.73
C SER A 113 -18.12 -6.02 9.33
N TRP A 114 -17.08 -6.20 8.51
CA TRP A 114 -15.82 -6.80 8.94
C TRP A 114 -14.91 -5.80 9.66
N TRP A 115 -14.82 -4.56 9.19
CA TRP A 115 -13.87 -3.58 9.73
C TRP A 115 -14.51 -2.50 10.62
N MET A 116 -15.81 -2.22 10.46
CA MET A 116 -16.52 -1.20 11.24
C MET A 116 -16.45 -1.40 12.76
N PRO A 117 -16.55 -2.63 13.31
CA PRO A 117 -16.48 -2.82 14.76
C PRO A 117 -15.18 -2.32 15.39
N ASP A 118 -14.05 -2.44 14.68
CA ASP A 118 -12.74 -2.05 15.20
C ASP A 118 -12.41 -0.57 14.98
N LYS A 119 -13.16 0.10 14.09
CA LYS A 119 -12.92 1.50 13.73
C LYS A 119 -13.05 2.43 14.93
N ALA A 120 -14.12 2.33 15.69
CA ALA A 120 -14.39 3.19 16.84
C ALA A 120 -13.29 3.14 17.90
N GLY A 121 -12.77 1.94 18.19
CA GLY A 121 -11.65 1.75 19.13
C GLY A 121 -10.33 2.35 18.61
N THR A 122 -10.11 2.29 17.32
CA THR A 122 -8.91 2.84 16.67
C THR A 122 -8.97 4.37 16.64
N GLU A 123 -10.09 4.97 16.29
CA GLU A 123 -10.29 6.42 16.30
C GLU A 123 -10.15 7.02 17.70
N GLU A 124 -10.63 6.32 18.74
CA GLU A 124 -10.43 6.75 20.12
C GLU A 124 -8.95 6.76 20.52
N LYS A 125 -8.17 5.77 20.10
CA LYS A 125 -6.71 5.73 20.33
C LYS A 125 -6.00 6.91 19.67
N TYR A 126 -6.31 7.20 18.41
CA TYR A 126 -5.72 8.34 17.68
C TYR A 126 -6.07 9.67 18.33
N ARG A 127 -7.32 9.87 18.74
CA ARG A 127 -7.73 11.08 19.45
C ARG A 127 -6.99 11.27 20.79
N LYS A 128 -6.69 10.19 21.53
CA LYS A 128 -5.90 10.24 22.76
C LYS A 128 -4.42 10.56 22.52
N GLN A 129 -3.91 10.28 21.34
CA GLN A 129 -2.53 10.57 20.91
C GLN A 129 -2.36 11.97 20.29
N GLY A 130 -3.43 12.75 20.19
CA GLY A 130 -3.39 14.12 19.66
C GLY A 130 -3.34 14.21 18.14
N HIS A 131 -3.87 13.20 17.48
CA HIS A 131 -4.07 13.17 16.02
C HIS A 131 -5.52 13.39 15.65
#